data_e49dfa3c841f5ac370181cc150f157b8
#
_entry.id   e49dfa3c841f5ac370181cc150f157b8
#
_cell.length_a   1.000
_cell.length_b   1.000
_cell.length_c   1.000
_cell.angle_alpha   90.00
_cell.angle_beta   90.00
_cell.angle_gamma   90.00
#
_symmetry.space_group_name_H-M   'P 1'
#
loop_
_entity.id
_entity.type
_entity.pdbx_description
1 polymer ?
#
loop_
_entity_poly.entity_id
_entity_poly.type
_entity_poly.pdbx_seq_one_letter_code
_entity_poly.pdbx_strand_id
1 'polypeptide(L)'
;MKPIALIASLVIASTAVIRADGVEDSLRAAKDLYASAAYEDALSMLSRLTDASAAANVASQVDQYRAFCLFALGRTGEAESIAESIIRRDPLTHLDSADASPRVETMFSRVRQRLLPSLIREQLRTARAGVDEKNFAAAEPRLMAARRMLDEASALGVTDEGLNDVRMLVDGFLQLIRASTDQRAAGQVATADGHANPAPRESQAAPSAAASAAAAQPYLGYEAGVSPPVPIAQRMPGVPATMMRVLSGKTGVLQVLIDEKGEVRDVIVRESVHPSFDRLMIDAARSWKYRPAMKDGAPVRYNKTIVLVP
;
A
#
# COMPACT_ATOMS: atom_id res chain seq x y z
N MET A 1 13.87 -21.39 -63.55
CA MET A 1 13.82 -21.95 -62.20
C MET A 1 13.67 -20.80 -61.24
N LYS A 2 12.50 -20.56 -60.69
CA LYS A 2 12.17 -19.49 -59.72
C LYS A 2 12.01 -20.11 -58.34
N PRO A 3 12.53 -19.55 -57.24
CA PRO A 3 12.13 -19.94 -55.93
C PRO A 3 10.95 -19.07 -55.44
N ILE A 4 9.89 -19.76 -55.08
CA ILE A 4 8.78 -19.23 -54.27
C ILE A 4 9.07 -19.65 -52.83
N ALA A 5 9.32 -18.70 -51.93
CA ALA A 5 9.17 -18.87 -50.49
C ALA A 5 9.34 -17.53 -49.83
N LEU A 6 8.27 -16.96 -49.28
CA LEU A 6 8.25 -16.15 -48.05
C LEU A 6 6.90 -15.40 -47.95
N ILE A 7 5.84 -16.09 -47.56
CA ILE A 7 4.68 -15.44 -46.94
C ILE A 7 4.06 -16.46 -45.96
N ALA A 8 4.55 -16.54 -44.76
CA ALA A 8 3.87 -17.26 -43.67
C ALA A 8 4.43 -16.85 -42.30
N SER A 9 4.26 -15.61 -41.87
CA SER A 9 4.58 -15.23 -40.49
C SER A 9 3.92 -13.90 -40.03
N LEU A 10 2.64 -13.68 -40.36
CA LEU A 10 1.97 -12.45 -39.84
C LEU A 10 0.48 -12.64 -39.54
N VAL A 11 0.05 -13.80 -39.04
CA VAL A 11 -1.37 -14.02 -38.71
C VAL A 11 -1.62 -14.38 -37.25
N ILE A 12 -0.59 -14.61 -36.45
CA ILE A 12 -0.78 -15.13 -35.06
C ILE A 12 -0.98 -14.02 -34.00
N ALA A 13 -0.61 -12.78 -34.30
CA ALA A 13 -0.73 -11.68 -33.30
C ALA A 13 -2.15 -11.07 -33.23
N SER A 14 -2.97 -11.18 -34.27
CA SER A 14 -4.31 -10.57 -34.32
C SER A 14 -5.39 -11.35 -33.55
N THR A 15 -5.20 -12.65 -33.32
CA THR A 15 -6.22 -13.48 -32.70
C THR A 15 -6.26 -13.37 -31.17
N ALA A 16 -5.18 -12.94 -30.53
CA ALA A 16 -5.12 -12.76 -29.06
C ALA A 16 -5.84 -11.47 -28.63
N VAL A 17 -5.74 -10.41 -29.42
CA VAL A 17 -6.40 -9.12 -29.10
C VAL A 17 -7.92 -9.24 -29.27
N ILE A 18 -8.39 -9.90 -30.32
CA ILE A 18 -9.83 -10.11 -30.53
C ILE A 18 -10.46 -10.98 -29.44
N ARG A 19 -9.71 -11.90 -28.82
CA ARG A 19 -10.20 -12.70 -27.69
C ARG A 19 -10.33 -11.91 -26.40
N ALA A 20 -9.44 -10.98 -26.12
CA ALA A 20 -9.48 -10.15 -24.93
C ALA A 20 -10.70 -9.21 -24.94
N ASP A 21 -10.96 -8.54 -26.04
CA ASP A 21 -12.13 -7.64 -26.21
C ASP A 21 -13.45 -8.40 -26.04
N GLY A 22 -13.55 -9.62 -26.54
CA GLY A 22 -14.74 -10.45 -26.38
C GLY A 22 -15.01 -10.94 -24.95
N VAL A 23 -13.97 -11.09 -24.13
CA VAL A 23 -14.11 -11.47 -22.72
C VAL A 23 -14.59 -10.28 -21.88
N GLU A 24 -14.08 -9.08 -22.13
CA GLU A 24 -14.52 -7.86 -21.44
C GLU A 24 -15.96 -7.49 -21.80
N ASP A 25 -16.36 -7.61 -23.06
CA ASP A 25 -17.74 -7.37 -23.48
C ASP A 25 -18.71 -8.39 -22.87
N SER A 26 -18.30 -9.66 -22.78
CA SER A 26 -19.09 -10.69 -22.13
C SER A 26 -19.21 -10.47 -20.61
N LEU A 27 -18.14 -10.00 -19.97
CA LEU A 27 -18.19 -9.62 -18.56
C LEU A 27 -19.14 -8.42 -18.33
N ARG A 28 -19.11 -7.43 -19.21
CA ARG A 28 -20.02 -6.28 -19.15
C ARG A 28 -21.48 -6.75 -19.28
N ALA A 29 -21.78 -7.59 -20.26
CA ALA A 29 -23.10 -8.15 -20.44
C ALA A 29 -23.57 -8.97 -19.21
N ALA A 30 -22.67 -9.72 -18.58
CA ALA A 30 -22.98 -10.44 -17.35
C ALA A 30 -23.29 -9.50 -16.17
N LYS A 31 -22.59 -8.36 -16.07
CA LYS A 31 -22.88 -7.30 -15.09
C LYS A 31 -24.26 -6.67 -15.31
N ASP A 32 -24.62 -6.41 -16.57
CA ASP A 32 -25.94 -5.87 -16.93
C ASP A 32 -27.07 -6.88 -16.57
N LEU A 33 -26.85 -8.17 -16.78
CA LEU A 33 -27.78 -9.22 -16.35
C LEU A 33 -27.89 -9.26 -14.82
N TYR A 34 -26.80 -9.15 -14.11
CA TYR A 34 -26.83 -9.04 -12.64
C TYR A 34 -27.63 -7.83 -12.17
N ALA A 35 -27.38 -6.65 -12.75
CA ALA A 35 -28.10 -5.42 -12.40
C ALA A 35 -29.61 -5.50 -12.71
N SER A 36 -30.01 -6.27 -13.72
CA SER A 36 -31.42 -6.54 -14.05
C SER A 36 -32.04 -7.69 -13.25
N ALA A 37 -31.33 -8.21 -12.25
CA ALA A 37 -31.74 -9.37 -11.42
C ALA A 37 -31.89 -10.70 -12.18
N ALA A 38 -31.36 -10.83 -13.39
CA ALA A 38 -31.29 -12.07 -14.17
C ALA A 38 -30.09 -12.92 -13.70
N TYR A 39 -30.09 -13.33 -12.43
CA TYR A 39 -28.93 -13.93 -11.77
C TYR A 39 -28.48 -15.27 -12.34
N GLU A 40 -29.43 -16.13 -12.79
CA GLU A 40 -29.10 -17.41 -13.39
C GLU A 40 -28.42 -17.27 -14.75
N ASP A 41 -28.92 -16.34 -15.58
CA ASP A 41 -28.31 -16.03 -16.89
C ASP A 41 -26.92 -15.40 -16.71
N ALA A 42 -26.78 -14.45 -15.79
CA ALA A 42 -25.50 -13.86 -15.42
C ALA A 42 -24.50 -14.94 -14.96
N LEU A 43 -24.92 -15.85 -14.06
CA LEU A 43 -24.08 -16.94 -13.53
C LEU A 43 -23.65 -17.90 -14.66
N SER A 44 -24.58 -18.25 -15.58
CA SER A 44 -24.28 -19.09 -16.73
C SER A 44 -23.22 -18.44 -17.64
N MET A 45 -23.36 -17.15 -17.93
CA MET A 45 -22.40 -16.40 -18.73
C MET A 45 -21.03 -16.31 -18.04
N LEU A 46 -20.99 -15.95 -16.76
CA LEU A 46 -19.76 -15.84 -15.96
C LEU A 46 -19.03 -17.19 -15.83
N SER A 47 -19.76 -18.31 -15.74
CA SER A 47 -19.16 -19.64 -15.67
C SER A 47 -18.39 -20.01 -16.95
N ARG A 48 -18.86 -19.57 -18.11
CA ARG A 48 -18.14 -19.77 -19.38
C ARG A 48 -16.88 -18.89 -19.46
N LEU A 49 -16.89 -17.73 -18.81
CA LEU A 49 -15.74 -16.82 -18.79
C LEU A 49 -14.62 -17.31 -17.89
N THR A 50 -14.91 -18.12 -16.87
CA THR A 50 -13.90 -18.67 -15.96
C THR A 50 -12.81 -19.44 -16.71
N ASP A 51 -13.18 -20.17 -17.74
CA ASP A 51 -12.28 -20.99 -18.55
C ASP A 51 -11.53 -20.16 -19.63
N ALA A 52 -12.06 -18.97 -19.97
CA ALA A 52 -11.55 -18.14 -21.04
C ALA A 52 -10.71 -16.94 -20.57
N SER A 53 -10.76 -16.57 -19.28
CA SER A 53 -10.13 -15.35 -18.78
C SER A 53 -8.63 -15.52 -18.55
N ALA A 54 -7.83 -14.89 -19.40
CA ALA A 54 -6.37 -14.91 -19.29
C ALA A 54 -5.81 -13.79 -18.39
N ALA A 55 -6.56 -12.70 -18.17
CA ALA A 55 -6.12 -11.55 -17.37
C ALA A 55 -6.60 -11.68 -15.92
N ALA A 56 -5.67 -11.54 -14.96
CA ALA A 56 -5.95 -11.73 -13.55
C ALA A 56 -7.03 -10.77 -12.98
N ASN A 57 -7.10 -9.54 -13.49
CA ASN A 57 -8.11 -8.57 -13.12
C ASN A 57 -9.52 -8.97 -13.56
N VAL A 58 -9.65 -9.51 -14.77
CA VAL A 58 -10.93 -10.01 -15.32
C VAL A 58 -11.37 -11.24 -14.55
N ALA A 59 -10.47 -12.18 -14.29
CA ALA A 59 -10.76 -13.38 -13.51
C ALA A 59 -11.26 -13.04 -12.11
N SER A 60 -10.68 -12.03 -11.44
CA SER A 60 -11.12 -11.57 -10.12
C SER A 60 -12.54 -11.01 -10.17
N GLN A 61 -12.87 -10.19 -11.17
CA GLN A 61 -14.22 -9.65 -11.35
C GLN A 61 -15.24 -10.75 -11.68
N VAL A 62 -14.90 -11.70 -12.55
CA VAL A 62 -15.77 -12.86 -12.86
C VAL A 62 -16.11 -13.62 -11.59
N ASP A 63 -15.12 -13.94 -10.75
CA ASP A 63 -15.35 -14.64 -9.49
C ASP A 63 -16.21 -13.82 -8.52
N GLN A 64 -15.99 -12.50 -8.42
CA GLN A 64 -16.82 -11.63 -7.57
C GLN A 64 -18.31 -11.67 -8.00
N TYR A 65 -18.57 -11.45 -9.27
CA TYR A 65 -19.96 -11.47 -9.76
C TYR A 65 -20.60 -12.86 -9.70
N ARG A 66 -19.83 -13.95 -9.86
CA ARG A 66 -20.33 -15.31 -9.60
C ARG A 66 -20.76 -15.47 -8.15
N ALA A 67 -19.94 -15.00 -7.20
CA ALA A 67 -20.31 -15.05 -5.78
C ALA A 67 -21.59 -14.22 -5.50
N PHE A 68 -21.73 -13.04 -6.14
CA PHE A 68 -22.91 -12.19 -6.00
C PHE A 68 -24.17 -12.87 -6.53
N CYS A 69 -24.12 -13.46 -7.74
CA CYS A 69 -25.24 -14.20 -8.31
C CYS A 69 -25.64 -15.40 -7.47
N LEU A 70 -24.69 -16.21 -7.01
CA LEU A 70 -24.94 -17.37 -6.17
C LEU A 70 -25.59 -16.95 -4.84
N PHE A 71 -25.13 -15.87 -4.23
CA PHE A 71 -25.70 -15.34 -3.01
C PHE A 71 -27.14 -14.85 -3.22
N ALA A 72 -27.42 -14.15 -4.33
CA ALA A 72 -28.75 -13.68 -4.69
C ALA A 72 -29.73 -14.84 -4.95
N LEU A 73 -29.23 -15.94 -5.52
CA LEU A 73 -29.98 -17.17 -5.74
C LEU A 73 -30.19 -18.04 -4.48
N GLY A 74 -29.68 -17.58 -3.31
CA GLY A 74 -29.77 -18.33 -2.06
C GLY A 74 -28.75 -19.47 -1.93
N ARG A 75 -27.81 -19.63 -2.89
CA ARG A 75 -26.75 -20.65 -2.91
C ARG A 75 -25.57 -20.18 -2.07
N THR A 76 -25.82 -19.86 -0.81
CA THR A 76 -24.85 -19.18 0.08
C THR A 76 -23.56 -19.97 0.30
N GLY A 77 -23.61 -21.29 0.43
CA GLY A 77 -22.40 -22.10 0.61
C GLY A 77 -21.44 -22.06 -0.58
N GLU A 78 -21.98 -22.02 -1.80
CA GLU A 78 -21.17 -21.90 -3.01
C GLU A 78 -20.63 -20.48 -3.17
N ALA A 79 -21.42 -19.46 -2.82
CA ALA A 79 -20.96 -18.08 -2.78
C ALA A 79 -19.80 -17.89 -1.80
N GLU A 80 -19.90 -18.46 -0.59
CA GLU A 80 -18.84 -18.44 0.42
C GLU A 80 -17.58 -19.16 -0.08
N SER A 81 -17.69 -20.29 -0.78
CA SER A 81 -16.54 -21.01 -1.34
C SER A 81 -15.79 -20.18 -2.37
N ILE A 82 -16.50 -19.43 -3.21
CA ILE A 82 -15.88 -18.50 -4.16
C ILE A 82 -15.25 -17.33 -3.39
N ALA A 83 -15.93 -16.75 -2.42
CA ALA A 83 -15.39 -15.69 -1.59
C ALA A 83 -14.11 -16.15 -0.85
N GLU A 84 -14.06 -17.39 -0.34
CA GLU A 84 -12.83 -17.96 0.23
C GLU A 84 -11.67 -17.99 -0.78
N SER A 85 -11.94 -18.43 -2.01
CA SER A 85 -10.92 -18.51 -3.04
C SER A 85 -10.39 -17.13 -3.45
N ILE A 86 -11.26 -16.12 -3.52
CA ILE A 86 -10.89 -14.72 -3.78
C ILE A 86 -9.99 -14.21 -2.64
N ILE A 87 -10.43 -14.36 -1.38
CA ILE A 87 -9.70 -13.86 -0.21
C ILE A 87 -8.37 -14.60 -0.01
N ARG A 88 -8.27 -15.89 -0.32
CA ARG A 88 -7.00 -16.62 -0.28
C ARG A 88 -6.00 -16.12 -1.32
N ARG A 89 -6.50 -15.73 -2.51
CA ARG A 89 -5.67 -15.18 -3.60
C ARG A 89 -5.22 -13.75 -3.29
N ASP A 90 -6.15 -12.92 -2.83
CA ASP A 90 -5.89 -11.54 -2.40
C ASP A 90 -6.67 -11.21 -1.12
N PRO A 91 -6.03 -11.35 0.05
CA PRO A 91 -6.67 -11.11 1.35
C PRO A 91 -7.18 -9.69 1.58
N LEU A 92 -6.61 -8.73 0.85
CA LEU A 92 -6.94 -7.31 0.97
C LEU A 92 -7.83 -6.81 -0.17
N THR A 93 -8.31 -7.71 -1.01
CA THR A 93 -9.22 -7.31 -2.10
C THR A 93 -10.46 -6.62 -1.56
N HIS A 94 -10.84 -5.52 -2.16
CA HIS A 94 -12.09 -4.82 -1.87
C HIS A 94 -13.12 -5.15 -2.94
N LEU A 95 -14.38 -5.29 -2.50
CA LEU A 95 -15.50 -5.41 -3.41
C LEU A 95 -15.79 -4.05 -4.04
N ASP A 96 -16.28 -4.04 -5.27
CA ASP A 96 -16.88 -2.84 -5.81
C ASP A 96 -18.19 -2.57 -5.06
N SER A 97 -18.18 -1.56 -4.20
CA SER A 97 -19.31 -1.22 -3.33
C SER A 97 -20.52 -0.72 -4.11
N ALA A 98 -20.35 -0.31 -5.38
CA ALA A 98 -21.47 0.09 -6.23
C ALA A 98 -22.37 -1.10 -6.60
N ASP A 99 -21.80 -2.30 -6.69
CA ASP A 99 -22.48 -3.50 -7.16
C ASP A 99 -22.75 -4.53 -6.04
N ALA A 100 -22.04 -4.42 -4.91
CA ALA A 100 -22.18 -5.32 -3.78
C ALA A 100 -23.33 -4.88 -2.85
N SER A 101 -24.32 -5.76 -2.64
CA SER A 101 -25.33 -5.50 -1.61
C SER A 101 -24.73 -5.57 -0.20
N PRO A 102 -25.27 -4.84 0.81
CA PRO A 102 -24.78 -4.90 2.19
C PRO A 102 -24.74 -6.33 2.78
N ARG A 103 -25.61 -7.22 2.30
CA ARG A 103 -25.62 -8.62 2.73
C ARG A 103 -24.43 -9.40 2.14
N VAL A 104 -24.07 -9.13 0.90
CA VAL A 104 -22.89 -9.71 0.24
C VAL A 104 -21.63 -9.20 0.92
N GLU A 105 -21.54 -7.90 1.22
CA GLU A 105 -20.41 -7.32 1.95
C GLU A 105 -20.26 -7.98 3.33
N THR A 106 -21.37 -8.19 4.04
CA THR A 106 -21.38 -8.90 5.33
C THR A 106 -20.87 -10.34 5.20
N MET A 107 -21.27 -11.06 4.15
CA MET A 107 -20.81 -12.43 3.88
C MET A 107 -19.29 -12.43 3.63
N PHE A 108 -18.76 -11.57 2.76
CA PHE A 108 -17.33 -11.45 2.50
C PHE A 108 -16.54 -11.06 3.75
N SER A 109 -17.06 -10.15 4.56
CA SER A 109 -16.43 -9.73 5.83
C SER A 109 -16.33 -10.89 6.81
N ARG A 110 -17.36 -11.72 6.94
CA ARG A 110 -17.34 -12.94 7.79
C ARG A 110 -16.31 -13.96 7.30
N VAL A 111 -16.25 -14.19 5.99
CA VAL A 111 -15.27 -15.11 5.40
C VAL A 111 -13.86 -14.57 5.64
N ARG A 112 -13.64 -13.27 5.45
CA ARG A 112 -12.36 -12.62 5.71
C ARG A 112 -11.95 -12.70 7.18
N GLN A 113 -12.85 -12.40 8.13
CA GLN A 113 -12.60 -12.55 9.56
C GLN A 113 -12.13 -13.97 9.92
N ARG A 114 -12.74 -14.99 9.32
CA ARG A 114 -12.40 -16.40 9.56
C ARG A 114 -11.02 -16.77 8.98
N LEU A 115 -10.66 -16.24 7.82
CA LEU A 115 -9.45 -16.63 7.08
C LEU A 115 -8.20 -15.83 7.48
N LEU A 116 -8.34 -14.54 7.80
CA LEU A 116 -7.20 -13.66 8.07
C LEU A 116 -6.21 -14.22 9.08
N PRO A 117 -6.60 -14.78 10.24
CA PRO A 117 -5.63 -15.29 11.20
C PRO A 117 -4.70 -16.37 10.63
N SER A 118 -5.24 -17.27 9.82
CA SER A 118 -4.45 -18.34 9.19
C SER A 118 -3.54 -17.80 8.08
N LEU A 119 -4.05 -16.87 7.27
CA LEU A 119 -3.28 -16.26 6.17
C LEU A 119 -2.13 -15.39 6.70
N ILE A 120 -2.36 -14.65 7.78
CA ILE A 120 -1.32 -13.84 8.44
C ILE A 120 -0.19 -14.75 8.96
N ARG A 121 -0.53 -15.85 9.65
CA ARG A 121 0.45 -16.80 10.16
C ARG A 121 1.25 -17.46 9.03
N GLU A 122 0.61 -17.75 7.90
CA GLU A 122 1.26 -18.30 6.71
C GLU A 122 2.22 -17.31 6.08
N GLN A 123 1.82 -16.04 5.94
CA GLN A 123 2.72 -14.99 5.43
C GLN A 123 3.92 -14.79 6.35
N LEU A 124 3.72 -14.77 7.67
CA LEU A 124 4.82 -14.67 8.64
C LEU A 124 5.78 -15.87 8.52
N ARG A 125 5.25 -17.10 8.42
CA ARG A 125 6.07 -18.31 8.27
C ARG A 125 6.96 -18.25 7.04
N THR A 126 6.38 -17.86 5.90
CA THR A 126 7.11 -17.73 4.64
C THR A 126 8.12 -16.58 4.68
N ALA A 127 7.75 -15.47 5.30
CA ALA A 127 8.65 -14.33 5.46
C ALA A 127 9.83 -14.67 6.38
N ARG A 128 9.58 -15.40 7.47
CA ARG A 128 10.62 -15.83 8.41
C ARG A 128 11.68 -16.70 7.72
N ALA A 129 11.27 -17.64 6.87
CA ALA A 129 12.22 -18.43 6.08
C ALA A 129 13.16 -17.54 5.25
N GLY A 130 12.62 -16.49 4.61
CA GLY A 130 13.44 -15.51 3.89
C GLY A 130 14.38 -14.71 4.79
N VAL A 131 13.96 -14.38 6.02
CA VAL A 131 14.83 -13.70 6.99
C VAL A 131 15.96 -14.63 7.46
N ASP A 132 15.67 -15.90 7.76
CA ASP A 132 16.64 -16.90 8.19
C ASP A 132 17.70 -17.15 7.09
N GLU A 133 17.29 -17.12 5.82
CA GLU A 133 18.16 -17.20 4.64
C GLU A 133 18.86 -15.87 4.31
N LYS A 134 18.64 -14.80 5.07
CA LYS A 134 19.11 -13.42 4.80
C LYS A 134 18.65 -12.87 3.44
N ASN A 135 17.60 -13.43 2.89
CA ASN A 135 16.94 -12.93 1.68
C ASN A 135 15.89 -11.88 2.03
N PHE A 136 16.38 -10.72 2.48
CA PHE A 136 15.52 -9.63 2.96
C PHE A 136 14.63 -9.04 1.86
N ALA A 137 15.10 -9.04 0.62
CA ALA A 137 14.32 -8.55 -0.52
C ALA A 137 13.05 -9.38 -0.76
N ALA A 138 13.08 -10.69 -0.47
CA ALA A 138 11.91 -11.55 -0.57
C ALA A 138 11.05 -11.55 0.71
N ALA A 139 11.66 -11.33 1.88
CA ALA A 139 10.98 -11.32 3.17
C ALA A 139 10.18 -10.03 3.42
N GLU A 140 10.73 -8.87 3.08
CA GLU A 140 10.15 -7.55 3.37
C GLU A 140 8.73 -7.38 2.81
N PRO A 141 8.46 -7.63 1.50
CA PRO A 141 7.12 -7.46 0.95
C PRO A 141 6.08 -8.38 1.60
N ARG A 142 6.50 -9.58 2.06
CA ARG A 142 5.63 -10.52 2.78
C ARG A 142 5.30 -10.04 4.19
N LEU A 143 6.28 -9.49 4.91
CA LEU A 143 6.06 -8.86 6.21
C LEU A 143 5.16 -7.63 6.11
N MET A 144 5.35 -6.82 5.08
CA MET A 144 4.49 -5.67 4.80
C MET A 144 3.04 -6.11 4.47
N ALA A 145 2.88 -7.19 3.73
CA ALA A 145 1.56 -7.77 3.47
C ALA A 145 0.91 -8.31 4.76
N ALA A 146 1.67 -9.04 5.59
CA ALA A 146 1.20 -9.53 6.89
C ALA A 146 0.78 -8.38 7.80
N ARG A 147 1.52 -7.28 7.84
CA ARG A 147 1.18 -6.10 8.62
C ARG A 147 -0.14 -5.48 8.17
N ARG A 148 -0.34 -5.30 6.86
CA ARG A 148 -1.61 -4.78 6.32
C ARG A 148 -2.79 -5.71 6.64
N MET A 149 -2.59 -7.04 6.56
CA MET A 149 -3.62 -7.99 6.96
C MET A 149 -3.94 -7.94 8.47
N LEU A 150 -2.95 -7.67 9.33
CA LEU A 150 -3.15 -7.44 10.76
C LEU A 150 -3.98 -6.16 11.03
N ASP A 151 -3.75 -5.12 10.26
CA ASP A 151 -4.51 -3.87 10.37
C ASP A 151 -5.97 -4.09 9.93
N GLU A 152 -6.19 -4.81 8.83
CA GLU A 152 -7.52 -5.21 8.37
C GLU A 152 -8.23 -6.12 9.39
N ALA A 153 -7.53 -7.10 9.97
CA ALA A 153 -8.10 -7.96 11.02
C ALA A 153 -8.55 -7.15 12.24
N SER A 154 -7.77 -6.15 12.65
CA SER A 154 -8.14 -5.23 13.73
C SER A 154 -9.36 -4.39 13.37
N ALA A 155 -9.43 -3.86 12.15
CA ALA A 155 -10.57 -3.07 11.66
C ALA A 155 -11.86 -3.90 11.60
N LEU A 156 -11.76 -5.19 11.27
CA LEU A 156 -12.86 -6.13 11.25
C LEU A 156 -13.24 -6.67 12.64
N GLY A 157 -12.53 -6.27 13.71
CA GLY A 157 -12.79 -6.73 15.07
C GLY A 157 -12.44 -8.20 15.31
N VAL A 158 -11.45 -8.74 14.58
CA VAL A 158 -10.99 -10.12 14.83
C VAL A 158 -10.31 -10.20 16.19
N THR A 159 -10.90 -10.96 17.10
CA THR A 159 -10.36 -11.22 18.45
C THR A 159 -9.59 -12.54 18.44
N ASP A 160 -8.29 -12.46 18.20
CA ASP A 160 -7.37 -13.61 18.29
C ASP A 160 -6.14 -13.12 19.07
N GLU A 161 -5.97 -13.62 20.30
CA GLU A 161 -4.89 -13.19 21.21
C GLU A 161 -3.50 -13.38 20.58
N GLY A 162 -3.32 -14.42 19.76
CA GLY A 162 -2.05 -14.67 19.07
C GLY A 162 -1.70 -13.65 17.98
N LEU A 163 -2.64 -12.83 17.50
CA LEU A 163 -2.35 -11.81 16.47
C LEU A 163 -1.53 -10.64 17.02
N ASN A 164 -1.62 -10.34 18.30
CA ASN A 164 -0.77 -9.32 18.92
C ASN A 164 0.70 -9.77 18.95
N ASP A 165 0.96 -11.03 19.27
CA ASP A 165 2.32 -11.59 19.23
C ASP A 165 2.86 -11.62 17.80
N VAL A 166 2.02 -12.00 16.83
CA VAL A 166 2.37 -11.96 15.41
C VAL A 166 2.71 -10.53 14.98
N ARG A 167 1.98 -9.52 15.42
CA ARG A 167 2.24 -8.11 15.13
C ARG A 167 3.63 -7.69 15.64
N MET A 168 3.94 -8.03 16.89
CA MET A 168 5.27 -7.74 17.47
C MET A 168 6.40 -8.42 16.68
N LEU A 169 6.20 -9.67 16.25
CA LEU A 169 7.18 -10.39 15.43
C LEU A 169 7.35 -9.75 14.05
N VAL A 170 6.27 -9.39 13.38
CA VAL A 170 6.31 -8.72 12.07
C VAL A 170 7.05 -7.40 12.16
N ASP A 171 6.73 -6.57 13.16
CA ASP A 171 7.38 -5.28 13.36
C ASP A 171 8.87 -5.45 13.71
N GLY A 172 9.22 -6.44 14.53
CA GLY A 172 10.60 -6.77 14.87
C GLY A 172 11.43 -7.22 13.66
N PHE A 173 10.89 -8.07 12.79
CA PHE A 173 11.56 -8.48 11.56
C PHE A 173 11.72 -7.32 10.56
N LEU A 174 10.72 -6.45 10.43
CA LEU A 174 10.84 -5.24 9.60
C LEU A 174 11.92 -4.29 10.11
N GLN A 175 12.07 -4.15 11.43
CA GLN A 175 13.17 -3.37 12.03
C GLN A 175 14.53 -4.01 11.76
N LEU A 176 14.64 -5.34 11.90
CA LEU A 176 15.87 -6.07 11.60
C LEU A 176 16.30 -5.90 10.15
N ILE A 177 15.38 -6.00 9.20
CA ILE A 177 15.66 -5.81 7.78
C ILE A 177 16.17 -4.40 7.52
N ARG A 178 15.53 -3.38 8.08
CA ARG A 178 15.96 -1.98 7.95
C ARG A 178 17.37 -1.79 8.49
N ALA A 179 17.64 -2.23 9.72
CA ALA A 179 18.96 -2.10 10.34
C ALA A 179 20.06 -2.80 9.49
N SER A 180 19.76 -3.95 8.89
CA SER A 180 20.72 -4.68 8.05
C SER A 180 20.94 -4.00 6.69
N THR A 181 19.94 -3.31 6.16
CA THR A 181 20.05 -2.51 4.92
C THR A 181 20.90 -1.27 5.16
N ASP A 182 20.68 -0.59 6.29
CA ASP A 182 21.44 0.61 6.68
C ASP A 182 22.92 0.26 6.91
N GLN A 183 23.22 -0.88 7.56
CA GLN A 183 24.60 -1.33 7.74
C GLN A 183 25.30 -1.66 6.40
N ARG A 184 24.60 -2.23 5.44
CA ARG A 184 25.16 -2.49 4.10
C ARG A 184 25.44 -1.19 3.35
N ALA A 185 24.54 -0.22 3.43
CA ALA A 185 24.72 1.10 2.83
C ALA A 185 25.93 1.82 3.44
N ALA A 186 26.08 1.79 4.76
CA ALA A 186 27.21 2.37 5.47
C ALA A 186 28.56 1.68 5.12
N GLY A 187 28.54 0.34 5.00
CA GLY A 187 29.72 -0.44 4.60
C GLY A 187 30.16 -0.20 3.15
N GLN A 188 29.25 0.07 2.24
CA GLN A 188 29.58 0.39 0.83
C GLN A 188 30.20 1.78 0.68
N VAL A 189 29.82 2.74 1.52
CA VAL A 189 30.42 4.07 1.54
C VAL A 189 31.87 4.01 2.08
N ALA A 190 32.12 3.15 3.09
CA ALA A 190 33.45 2.99 3.68
C ALA A 190 34.45 2.29 2.76
N THR A 191 34.00 1.47 1.80
CA THR A 191 34.88 0.78 0.83
C THR A 191 35.17 1.60 -0.43
N ALA A 192 34.45 2.69 -0.68
CA ALA A 192 34.69 3.57 -1.83
C ALA A 192 35.83 4.58 -1.57
N ASP A 193 36.21 4.84 -0.31
CA ASP A 193 37.24 5.81 0.09
C ASP A 193 38.61 5.19 0.41
N GLY A 194 38.85 3.96 0.02
CA GLY A 194 40.08 3.23 0.29
C GLY A 194 41.14 3.36 -0.77
N HIS A 195 41.59 4.57 -1.16
CA HIS A 195 42.93 4.82 -1.75
C HIS A 195 43.22 6.33 -1.78
N ALA A 196 43.88 6.81 -0.74
CA ALA A 196 45.00 7.77 -0.81
C ALA A 196 45.33 8.37 0.57
N ASN A 197 46.35 7.85 1.22
CA ASN A 197 47.15 8.64 2.17
C ASN A 197 48.23 9.37 1.32
N PRO A 198 48.66 10.62 1.60
CA PRO A 198 49.46 10.94 2.78
C PRO A 198 49.35 12.37 3.37
N ALA A 199 49.57 12.40 4.72
CA ALA A 199 50.35 13.39 5.51
C ALA A 199 49.90 14.89 5.58
N PRO A 200 50.24 15.57 6.69
CA PRO A 200 49.45 16.65 7.28
C PRO A 200 49.96 18.02 6.85
N ARG A 201 49.06 18.99 6.71
CA ARG A 201 49.40 20.42 6.80
C ARG A 201 48.35 21.15 7.60
N GLU A 202 48.87 21.79 8.61
CA GLU A 202 48.20 22.72 9.52
C GLU A 202 47.64 23.96 8.80
N SER A 203 46.66 24.52 9.44
CA SER A 203 46.43 25.95 9.66
C SER A 203 45.45 26.71 8.79
N GLN A 204 44.45 27.18 9.49
CA GLN A 204 43.84 28.51 9.49
C GLN A 204 42.64 28.83 8.57
N ALA A 205 41.66 29.31 9.35
CA ALA A 205 40.69 30.36 9.01
C ALA A 205 39.37 29.96 8.37
N ALA A 206 38.32 30.04 9.19
CA ALA A 206 36.94 30.34 8.80
C ALA A 206 36.86 31.79 8.26
N PRO A 207 35.75 32.31 7.68
CA PRO A 207 34.48 31.63 7.33
C PRO A 207 34.04 31.97 5.88
N SER A 208 33.22 31.13 5.28
CA SER A 208 32.28 31.62 4.27
C SER A 208 31.08 30.64 4.20
N ALA A 209 30.02 31.04 4.85
CA ALA A 209 28.69 30.52 4.60
C ALA A 209 28.23 31.07 3.24
N ALA A 210 28.10 30.22 2.27
CA ALA A 210 27.17 30.30 1.14
C ALA A 210 27.73 29.50 -0.02
N ALA A 211 27.27 28.30 -0.20
CA ALA A 211 27.01 27.63 -1.46
C ALA A 211 27.19 26.11 -1.34
N SER A 212 26.16 25.43 -0.96
CA SER A 212 25.76 24.14 -1.54
C SER A 212 24.42 23.68 -0.97
N ALA A 213 23.36 24.41 -1.31
CA ALA A 213 21.99 23.91 -1.15
C ALA A 213 21.62 23.11 -2.40
N ALA A 214 22.41 22.10 -2.74
CA ALA A 214 22.07 21.14 -3.77
C ALA A 214 21.55 19.86 -3.08
N ALA A 215 20.21 19.72 -3.08
CA ALA A 215 19.49 18.45 -3.05
C ALA A 215 19.95 17.38 -2.03
N ALA A 216 20.08 17.71 -0.76
CA ALA A 216 20.05 16.68 0.28
C ALA A 216 18.61 16.15 0.36
N GLN A 217 18.42 14.85 0.12
CA GLN A 217 17.12 14.20 0.30
C GLN A 217 16.64 14.41 1.74
N PRO A 218 15.34 14.72 1.95
CA PRO A 218 14.82 14.93 3.28
C PRO A 218 14.85 13.61 4.07
N TYR A 219 15.32 13.67 5.32
CA TYR A 219 15.35 12.54 6.23
C TYR A 219 13.92 12.07 6.56
N LEU A 220 13.71 10.78 6.60
CA LEU A 220 12.45 10.13 6.98
C LEU A 220 12.49 9.78 8.48
N GLY A 221 11.33 9.73 9.12
CA GLY A 221 11.11 9.70 10.55
C GLY A 221 11.77 8.63 11.42
N TYR A 222 12.69 7.81 10.89
CA TYR A 222 13.28 6.67 11.62
C TYR A 222 14.77 6.46 11.33
N GLU A 223 15.47 7.46 10.83
CA GLU A 223 16.90 7.32 10.57
C GLU A 223 17.69 7.42 11.87
N ALA A 224 18.64 6.49 12.08
CA ALA A 224 19.49 6.47 13.26
C ALA A 224 20.33 7.75 13.34
N GLY A 225 20.38 8.37 14.52
CA GLY A 225 21.12 9.61 14.75
C GLY A 225 20.37 10.89 14.36
N VAL A 226 19.14 10.80 13.84
CA VAL A 226 18.30 11.97 13.55
C VAL A 226 17.30 12.21 14.68
N SER A 227 17.40 13.36 15.33
CA SER A 227 16.38 13.81 16.28
C SER A 227 15.21 14.41 15.52
N PRO A 228 13.98 13.92 15.73
CA PRO A 228 12.81 14.39 14.99
C PRO A 228 12.47 15.85 15.32
N PRO A 229 11.79 16.58 14.40
CA PRO A 229 11.39 17.95 14.62
C PRO A 229 10.31 18.05 15.72
N VAL A 230 10.47 19.01 16.62
CA VAL A 230 9.54 19.25 17.72
C VAL A 230 8.61 20.42 17.38
N PRO A 231 7.27 20.27 17.48
CA PRO A 231 6.35 21.34 17.17
C PRO A 231 6.50 22.51 18.16
N ILE A 232 6.65 23.73 17.63
CA ILE A 232 6.64 25.00 18.38
C ILE A 232 5.26 25.64 18.28
N ALA A 233 4.72 25.69 17.05
CA ALA A 233 3.40 26.22 16.77
C ALA A 233 2.71 25.32 15.75
N GLN A 234 1.79 24.48 16.22
CA GLN A 234 0.98 23.60 15.41
C GLN A 234 -0.48 23.82 15.75
N ARG A 235 -1.11 24.78 15.06
CA ARG A 235 -2.52 25.07 15.26
C ARG A 235 -3.35 24.25 14.29
N MET A 236 -4.26 23.43 14.84
CA MET A 236 -5.27 22.75 14.03
C MET A 236 -6.35 23.73 13.60
N PRO A 237 -6.83 23.66 12.35
CA PRO A 237 -7.92 24.49 11.90
C PRO A 237 -9.22 24.09 12.61
N GLY A 238 -10.08 25.07 12.88
CA GLY A 238 -11.43 24.80 13.40
C GLY A 238 -12.25 24.07 12.34
N VAL A 239 -12.79 22.90 12.70
CA VAL A 239 -13.66 22.12 11.81
C VAL A 239 -15.12 22.54 12.06
N PRO A 240 -15.87 22.98 11.03
CA PRO A 240 -17.29 23.28 11.18
C PRO A 240 -18.09 22.07 11.68
N ALA A 241 -19.06 22.29 12.55
CA ALA A 241 -19.87 21.20 13.14
C ALA A 241 -20.60 20.34 12.09
N THR A 242 -20.96 20.93 10.96
CA THR A 242 -21.55 20.22 9.81
C THR A 242 -20.59 19.23 9.17
N MET A 243 -19.29 19.54 9.17
CA MET A 243 -18.25 18.71 8.60
C MET A 243 -17.83 17.60 9.59
N MET A 244 -17.91 17.82 10.89
CA MET A 244 -17.56 16.83 11.93
C MET A 244 -18.34 15.52 11.77
N ARG A 245 -19.62 15.57 11.37
CA ARG A 245 -20.42 14.36 11.13
C ARG A 245 -19.92 13.53 9.94
N VAL A 246 -19.39 14.19 8.92
CA VAL A 246 -18.88 13.53 7.69
C VAL A 246 -17.49 12.98 7.91
N LEU A 247 -16.73 13.56 8.84
CA LEU A 247 -15.35 13.18 9.17
C LEU A 247 -15.28 12.12 10.27
N SER A 248 -16.34 11.94 11.05
CA SER A 248 -16.37 11.01 12.18
C SER A 248 -15.98 9.59 11.77
N GLY A 249 -15.00 9.02 12.46
CA GLY A 249 -14.48 7.67 12.22
C GLY A 249 -13.56 7.54 11.01
N LYS A 250 -13.21 8.65 10.34
CA LYS A 250 -12.22 8.64 9.26
C LYS A 250 -10.87 9.08 9.77
N THR A 251 -9.82 8.49 9.22
CA THR A 251 -8.43 8.88 9.46
C THR A 251 -7.81 9.34 8.16
N GLY A 252 -6.86 10.25 8.23
CA GLY A 252 -6.08 10.70 7.08
C GLY A 252 -4.61 10.79 7.43
N VAL A 253 -3.78 10.89 6.40
CA VAL A 253 -2.32 10.98 6.56
C VAL A 253 -1.79 12.18 5.80
N LEU A 254 -1.19 13.11 6.53
CA LEU A 254 -0.52 14.29 6.02
C LEU A 254 0.99 14.11 6.13
N GLN A 255 1.71 14.35 5.07
CA GLN A 255 3.17 14.37 5.05
C GLN A 255 3.65 15.81 4.92
N VAL A 256 4.50 16.24 5.85
CA VAL A 256 4.97 17.63 5.96
C VAL A 256 6.49 17.64 5.83
N LEU A 257 7.00 18.36 4.83
CA LEU A 257 8.42 18.60 4.64
C LEU A 257 8.85 19.84 5.46
N ILE A 258 9.72 19.63 6.43
CA ILE A 258 10.25 20.66 7.33
C ILE A 258 11.70 20.93 6.94
N ASP A 259 12.05 22.20 6.79
CA ASP A 259 13.41 22.62 6.43
C ASP A 259 14.34 22.74 7.66
N GLU A 260 15.60 23.10 7.40
CA GLU A 260 16.64 23.27 8.41
C GLU A 260 16.37 24.42 9.37
N LYS A 261 15.40 25.30 9.07
CA LYS A 261 14.94 26.39 9.92
C LYS A 261 13.73 26.03 10.76
N GLY A 262 13.14 24.83 10.51
CA GLY A 262 11.92 24.40 11.17
C GLY A 262 10.64 24.94 10.51
N GLU A 263 10.73 25.46 9.29
CA GLU A 263 9.58 25.94 8.52
C GLU A 263 9.05 24.84 7.61
N VAL A 264 7.73 24.83 7.42
CA VAL A 264 7.08 23.88 6.51
C VAL A 264 7.25 24.37 5.07
N ARG A 265 7.93 23.57 4.25
CA ARG A 265 8.20 23.85 2.82
C ARG A 265 7.19 23.22 1.90
N ASP A 266 6.74 22.01 2.23
CA ASP A 266 5.78 21.30 1.41
C ASP A 266 4.83 20.47 2.27
N VAL A 267 3.61 20.26 1.78
CA VAL A 267 2.55 19.51 2.46
C VAL A 267 1.85 18.63 1.45
N ILE A 268 1.91 17.33 1.65
CA ILE A 268 1.31 16.32 0.76
C ILE A 268 0.29 15.51 1.56
N VAL A 269 -0.93 15.42 1.06
CA VAL A 269 -1.95 14.50 1.56
C VAL A 269 -1.67 13.11 0.99
N ARG A 270 -1.32 12.16 1.85
CA ARG A 270 -1.10 10.76 1.48
C ARG A 270 -2.39 9.97 1.52
N GLU A 271 -3.22 10.27 2.50
CA GLU A 271 -4.52 9.67 2.68
C GLU A 271 -5.54 10.77 2.98
N SER A 272 -6.54 10.89 2.11
CA SER A 272 -7.55 11.92 2.19
C SER A 272 -8.65 11.52 3.17
N VAL A 273 -9.04 12.44 4.05
CA VAL A 273 -10.23 12.30 4.88
C VAL A 273 -11.45 12.81 4.15
N HIS A 274 -11.35 14.03 3.59
CA HIS A 274 -12.36 14.69 2.80
C HIS A 274 -11.73 15.89 2.07
N PRO A 275 -12.02 16.13 0.78
CA PRO A 275 -11.33 17.15 -0.01
C PRO A 275 -11.35 18.57 0.58
N SER A 276 -12.46 18.96 1.22
CA SER A 276 -12.57 20.25 1.87
C SER A 276 -11.76 20.34 3.17
N PHE A 277 -11.69 19.24 3.94
CA PHE A 277 -10.90 19.14 5.16
C PHE A 277 -9.40 19.13 4.84
N ASP A 278 -9.01 18.40 3.80
CA ASP A 278 -7.63 18.31 3.35
C ASP A 278 -7.07 19.68 2.97
N ARG A 279 -7.86 20.49 2.28
CA ARG A 279 -7.48 21.88 1.95
C ARG A 279 -7.25 22.71 3.20
N LEU A 280 -8.18 22.67 4.18
CA LEU A 280 -8.02 23.36 5.46
C LEU A 280 -6.76 22.92 6.19
N MET A 281 -6.44 21.61 6.16
CA MET A 281 -5.25 21.06 6.79
C MET A 281 -3.97 21.47 6.07
N ILE A 282 -3.95 21.49 4.74
CA ILE A 282 -2.80 21.97 3.96
C ILE A 282 -2.51 23.43 4.27
N ASP A 283 -3.54 24.29 4.28
CA ASP A 283 -3.40 25.72 4.55
C ASP A 283 -2.92 25.97 5.99
N ALA A 284 -3.49 25.25 6.96
CA ALA A 284 -3.03 25.32 8.35
C ALA A 284 -1.58 24.84 8.50
N ALA A 285 -1.23 23.71 7.88
CA ALA A 285 0.08 23.10 8.00
C ALA A 285 1.21 23.99 7.46
N ARG A 286 0.95 24.79 6.44
CA ARG A 286 1.92 25.77 5.91
C ARG A 286 2.32 26.84 6.92
N SER A 287 1.48 27.09 7.91
CA SER A 287 1.74 28.07 8.98
C SER A 287 2.45 27.46 10.20
N TRP A 288 2.61 26.14 10.25
CA TRP A 288 3.21 25.46 11.40
C TRP A 288 4.71 25.72 11.49
N LYS A 289 5.20 25.78 12.72
CA LYS A 289 6.62 25.98 12.99
C LYS A 289 7.12 24.88 13.91
N TYR A 290 8.30 24.40 13.60
CA TYR A 290 8.96 23.33 14.32
C TYR A 290 10.37 23.77 14.75
N ARG A 291 10.87 23.18 15.81
CA ARG A 291 12.32 23.09 16.01
C ARG A 291 12.84 22.11 14.97
N PRO A 292 13.86 22.47 14.15
CA PRO A 292 14.32 21.60 13.07
C PRO A 292 14.79 20.25 13.58
N ALA A 293 14.71 19.25 12.73
CA ALA A 293 15.35 17.96 12.97
C ALA A 293 16.86 18.15 13.00
N MET A 294 17.53 17.39 13.85
CA MET A 294 18.99 17.48 14.02
C MET A 294 19.62 16.13 13.71
N LYS A 295 20.71 16.12 12.93
CA LYS A 295 21.59 14.98 12.72
C LYS A 295 23.00 15.37 13.07
N ASP A 296 23.63 14.65 13.99
CA ASP A 296 25.01 14.92 14.45
C ASP A 296 25.25 16.40 14.86
N GLY A 297 24.22 17.04 15.42
CA GLY A 297 24.26 18.43 15.83
C GLY A 297 23.99 19.46 14.74
N ALA A 298 23.78 19.03 13.48
CA ALA A 298 23.42 19.90 12.36
C ALA A 298 21.92 19.85 12.05
N PRO A 299 21.27 20.98 11.72
CA PRO A 299 19.88 21.00 11.32
C PRO A 299 19.72 20.40 9.91
N VAL A 300 18.72 19.53 9.74
CA VAL A 300 18.49 18.80 8.49
C VAL A 300 17.03 18.87 8.07
N ARG A 301 16.79 18.69 6.77
CA ARG A 301 15.42 18.57 6.23
C ARG A 301 14.79 17.26 6.68
N TYR A 302 13.52 17.32 7.04
CA TYR A 302 12.83 16.19 7.60
C TYR A 302 11.42 16.05 7.06
N ASN A 303 11.05 14.81 6.75
CA ASN A 303 9.72 14.47 6.27
C ASN A 303 8.91 13.87 7.41
N LYS A 304 7.99 14.65 7.96
CA LYS A 304 7.16 14.25 9.10
C LYS A 304 5.79 13.77 8.65
N THR A 305 5.41 12.58 9.07
CA THR A 305 4.07 12.02 8.86
C THR A 305 3.18 12.36 10.04
N ILE A 306 1.97 12.87 9.78
CA ILE A 306 0.99 13.26 10.78
C ILE A 306 -0.32 12.55 10.47
N VAL A 307 -0.81 11.77 11.43
CA VAL A 307 -2.12 11.13 11.33
C VAL A 307 -3.17 12.13 11.78
N LEU A 308 -4.16 12.35 10.94
CA LEU A 308 -5.30 13.22 11.18
C LEU A 308 -6.46 12.37 11.70
N VAL A 309 -6.93 12.68 12.89
CA VAL A 309 -8.15 12.12 13.49
C VAL A 309 -9.03 13.32 13.79
N PRO A 310 -10.00 13.63 12.92
CA PRO A 310 -10.90 14.76 13.08
C PRO A 310 -11.91 14.59 14.20
#